data_134ffc6cdef1ea8039fa9eb85c940063
#
_entry.id   134ffc6cdef1ea8039fa9eb85c940063
#
_cell.length_a   1.000
_cell.length_b   1.000
_cell.length_c   1.000
_cell.angle_alpha   90.00
_cell.angle_beta   90.00
_cell.angle_gamma   90.00
#
_symmetry.space_group_name_H-M   'P 1'
#
loop_
_entity.id
_entity.type
_entity.pdbx_description
1 polymer ?
#
loop_
_entity_poly.entity_id
_entity_poly.type
_entity_poly.pdbx_seq_one_letter_code
_entity_poly.pdbx_strand_id
1 'polypeptide(L)'
;MPFKVLIANRGEIALRAIRACKELNISSVSVYSEGDKDLKHLKFSDETVCIGPASPLESYLNTPAILSAAELTQVDAIYPGYGFLAEDSNFAEMCEKSGFKFIGPSPDTIKNMGDKITAKTLAEDSGIQIVPGYKNDIPEDPEEFKKIAKEIGYPIMIKATAGGGGRGMRVVENEDDLISSAEITMQEAKNAFGNEKIYLEKFIPNPRHIEIQVVGDGKGHAIHLGTRDCSMQRRHQKIIEEAPAKNIDKNALEQTYEASINLCKQLKYEGAGTIEFLYEDGEFYFIEMNTRIQVEHPVTEMITGFDIVKAQLRIALGMDIKLDQESINFFGHAMECRINAEDPVTFQPSPGKITKMHIPGGFGIRYDSHIYGGYTVPPYYDSLLAKIITLANTRNSAIKRMISALDEFFIDGIKTNHSLHQRILHDETFVANK
;
A
#
# COMPACT_ATOMS: atom_id res chain seq x y z
N MET A 1 19.33 6.95 26.56
CA MET A 1 19.84 7.46 25.27
C MET A 1 18.64 7.70 24.38
N PRO A 2 18.68 8.60 23.40
CA PRO A 2 17.60 8.70 22.43
C PRO A 2 17.52 7.40 21.64
N PHE A 3 16.32 6.99 21.26
CA PHE A 3 16.12 5.83 20.37
C PHE A 3 16.84 6.03 19.04
N LYS A 4 17.33 4.93 18.48
CA LYS A 4 17.94 4.89 17.15
C LYS A 4 17.21 3.90 16.25
N VAL A 5 16.83 4.31 15.05
CA VAL A 5 16.02 3.53 14.11
C VAL A 5 16.75 3.36 12.79
N LEU A 6 16.90 2.11 12.34
CA LEU A 6 17.35 1.81 10.98
C LEU A 6 16.14 1.85 10.03
N ILE A 7 16.28 2.60 8.94
CA ILE A 7 15.27 2.72 7.90
C ILE A 7 15.63 1.75 6.78
N ALA A 8 14.96 0.60 6.77
CA ALA A 8 15.18 -0.50 5.81
C ALA A 8 14.40 -0.28 4.52
N ASN A 9 14.53 0.91 3.94
CA ASN A 9 13.83 1.30 2.71
C ASN A 9 14.62 2.40 1.97
N ARG A 10 14.09 2.83 0.82
CA ARG A 10 14.69 3.84 -0.06
C ARG A 10 13.65 4.88 -0.49
N GLY A 11 14.13 5.88 -1.21
CA GLY A 11 13.24 6.80 -1.92
C GLY A 11 12.48 7.76 -1.01
N GLU A 12 11.24 8.04 -1.37
CA GLU A 12 10.43 9.04 -0.67
C GLU A 12 10.01 8.59 0.73
N ILE A 13 9.72 7.28 0.91
CA ILE A 13 9.30 6.76 2.21
C ILE A 13 10.43 6.76 3.24
N ALA A 14 11.67 6.52 2.79
CA ALA A 14 12.84 6.66 3.66
C ALA A 14 13.00 8.11 4.13
N LEU A 15 12.86 9.08 3.22
CA LEU A 15 12.90 10.49 3.58
C LEU A 15 11.74 10.89 4.52
N ARG A 16 10.55 10.32 4.29
CA ARG A 16 9.38 10.53 5.16
C ARG A 16 9.63 10.01 6.58
N ALA A 17 10.22 8.83 6.71
CA ALA A 17 10.60 8.24 7.99
C ALA A 17 11.67 9.08 8.72
N ILE A 18 12.70 9.54 8.03
CA ILE A 18 13.75 10.41 8.60
C ILE A 18 13.14 11.70 9.17
N ARG A 19 12.20 12.32 8.43
CA ARG A 19 11.51 13.53 8.91
C ARG A 19 10.75 13.25 10.22
N ALA A 20 10.03 12.12 10.28
CA ALA A 20 9.32 11.72 11.50
C ALA A 20 10.28 11.43 12.66
N CYS A 21 11.41 10.74 12.41
CA CYS A 21 12.44 10.51 13.41
C CYS A 21 13.00 11.82 13.97
N LYS A 22 13.35 12.77 13.10
CA LYS A 22 13.85 14.09 13.53
C LYS A 22 12.88 14.86 14.40
N GLU A 23 11.59 14.86 14.04
CA GLU A 23 10.57 15.55 14.83
C GLU A 23 10.27 14.86 16.17
N LEU A 24 10.62 13.59 16.31
CA LEU A 24 10.53 12.82 17.56
C LEU A 24 11.84 12.76 18.34
N ASN A 25 12.91 13.42 17.89
CA ASN A 25 14.26 13.33 18.45
C ASN A 25 14.81 11.89 18.50
N ILE A 26 14.50 11.11 17.46
CA ILE A 26 14.99 9.75 17.23
C ILE A 26 16.14 9.83 16.24
N SER A 27 17.28 9.19 16.56
CA SER A 27 18.42 9.08 15.63
C SER A 27 18.07 8.12 14.48
N SER A 28 18.46 8.48 13.26
CA SER A 28 18.14 7.73 12.06
C SER A 28 19.38 7.14 11.39
N VAL A 29 19.30 5.87 11.04
CA VAL A 29 20.28 5.18 10.18
C VAL A 29 19.60 4.82 8.87
N SER A 30 20.12 5.28 7.75
CA SER A 30 19.61 4.88 6.43
C SER A 30 20.50 3.84 5.78
N VAL A 31 19.88 2.78 5.27
CA VAL A 31 20.60 1.84 4.39
C VAL A 31 20.47 2.30 2.94
N TYR A 32 21.45 1.92 2.10
CA TYR A 32 21.41 2.18 0.67
C TYR A 32 22.21 1.13 -0.11
N SER A 33 21.80 0.87 -1.34
CA SER A 33 22.59 0.10 -2.29
C SER A 33 23.59 0.98 -3.04
N GLU A 34 24.59 0.41 -3.68
CA GLU A 34 25.54 1.17 -4.53
C GLU A 34 24.81 2.00 -5.62
N GLY A 35 23.67 1.50 -6.12
CA GLY A 35 22.84 2.20 -7.11
C GLY A 35 22.14 3.45 -6.56
N ASP A 36 22.01 3.56 -5.25
CA ASP A 36 21.29 4.62 -4.54
C ASP A 36 22.19 5.58 -3.73
N LYS A 37 23.50 5.51 -3.92
CA LYS A 37 24.50 6.33 -3.18
C LYS A 37 24.25 7.84 -3.24
N ASP A 38 23.53 8.32 -4.26
CA ASP A 38 23.24 9.73 -4.46
C ASP A 38 21.81 10.13 -4.00
N LEU A 39 21.08 9.22 -3.33
CA LEU A 39 19.74 9.50 -2.86
C LEU A 39 19.69 10.64 -1.84
N LYS A 40 18.69 11.49 -2.00
CA LYS A 40 18.51 12.70 -1.18
C LYS A 40 18.41 12.40 0.32
N HIS A 41 17.72 11.32 0.70
CA HIS A 41 17.49 10.99 2.10
C HIS A 41 18.76 10.70 2.87
N LEU A 42 19.80 10.18 2.23
CA LEU A 42 21.10 9.90 2.86
C LEU A 42 21.74 11.15 3.47
N LYS A 43 21.49 12.33 2.88
CA LYS A 43 22.01 13.62 3.38
C LYS A 43 21.29 14.11 4.65
N PHE A 44 20.16 13.52 4.98
CA PHE A 44 19.32 13.92 6.13
C PHE A 44 19.32 12.90 7.26
N SER A 45 19.87 11.73 7.04
CA SER A 45 20.06 10.70 8.05
C SER A 45 21.27 11.01 8.91
N ASP A 46 21.26 10.57 10.15
CA ASP A 46 22.40 10.77 11.07
C ASP A 46 23.56 9.84 10.73
N GLU A 47 23.24 8.60 10.32
CA GLU A 47 24.21 7.62 9.84
C GLU A 47 23.72 6.95 8.56
N THR A 48 24.65 6.42 7.75
CA THR A 48 24.31 5.70 6.53
C THR A 48 25.17 4.46 6.34
N VAL A 49 24.59 3.36 5.86
CA VAL A 49 25.28 2.10 5.64
C VAL A 49 24.98 1.57 4.23
N CYS A 50 26.01 1.29 3.44
CA CYS A 50 25.86 0.57 2.17
C CYS A 50 25.60 -0.91 2.45
N ILE A 51 24.51 -1.46 1.92
CA ILE A 51 24.08 -2.85 2.15
C ILE A 51 24.29 -3.78 0.96
N GLY A 52 24.97 -3.33 -0.09
CA GLY A 52 25.31 -4.17 -1.23
C GLY A 52 25.13 -3.51 -2.59
N PRO A 53 25.22 -4.32 -3.67
CA PRO A 53 25.07 -3.86 -5.05
C PRO A 53 23.69 -3.26 -5.35
N ALA A 54 23.51 -2.74 -6.57
CA ALA A 54 22.27 -2.14 -7.02
C ALA A 54 21.06 -3.13 -7.12
N SER A 55 21.33 -4.43 -7.25
CA SER A 55 20.31 -5.47 -7.28
C SER A 55 19.50 -5.50 -5.97
N PRO A 56 18.15 -5.41 -6.00
CA PRO A 56 17.33 -5.51 -4.80
C PRO A 56 17.55 -6.79 -3.99
N LEU A 57 17.74 -7.93 -4.66
CA LEU A 57 17.98 -9.23 -4.01
C LEU A 57 19.28 -9.27 -3.22
N GLU A 58 20.27 -8.47 -3.63
CA GLU A 58 21.58 -8.40 -2.99
C GLU A 58 21.71 -7.23 -2.01
N SER A 59 20.65 -6.41 -1.86
CA SER A 59 20.63 -5.22 -1.01
C SER A 59 19.32 -5.12 -0.17
N TYR A 60 18.30 -4.45 -0.65
CA TYR A 60 17.06 -4.16 0.12
C TYR A 60 16.21 -5.40 0.45
N LEU A 61 16.39 -6.52 -0.25
CA LEU A 61 15.78 -7.83 0.05
C LEU A 61 16.77 -8.79 0.74
N ASN A 62 18.00 -8.33 1.03
CA ASN A 62 19.01 -9.12 1.72
C ASN A 62 18.90 -8.94 3.23
N THR A 63 18.08 -9.76 3.87
CA THR A 63 17.88 -9.75 5.33
C THR A 63 19.19 -9.78 6.13
N PRO A 64 20.17 -10.66 5.85
CA PRO A 64 21.46 -10.67 6.55
C PRO A 64 22.20 -9.33 6.46
N ALA A 65 22.20 -8.67 5.30
CA ALA A 65 22.88 -7.38 5.13
C ALA A 65 22.23 -6.27 5.95
N ILE A 66 20.88 -6.27 6.00
CA ILE A 66 20.11 -5.29 6.79
C ILE A 66 20.34 -5.50 8.29
N LEU A 67 20.28 -6.75 8.78
CA LEU A 67 20.52 -7.06 10.18
C LEU A 67 21.96 -6.77 10.60
N SER A 68 22.94 -7.03 9.73
CA SER A 68 24.35 -6.65 9.98
C SER A 68 24.52 -5.14 10.08
N ALA A 69 23.82 -4.37 9.24
CA ALA A 69 23.81 -2.91 9.34
C ALA A 69 23.18 -2.42 10.63
N ALA A 70 22.11 -3.07 11.09
CA ALA A 70 21.43 -2.78 12.35
C ALA A 70 22.33 -3.04 13.56
N GLU A 71 23.03 -4.17 13.58
CA GLU A 71 24.00 -4.53 14.63
C GLU A 71 25.19 -3.54 14.65
N LEU A 72 25.79 -3.29 13.48
CA LEU A 72 26.93 -2.38 13.35
C LEU A 72 26.64 -0.97 13.90
N THR A 73 25.41 -0.50 13.66
CA THR A 73 24.99 0.85 14.05
C THR A 73 24.26 0.88 15.39
N GLN A 74 24.09 -0.27 16.04
CA GLN A 74 23.47 -0.39 17.36
C GLN A 74 22.11 0.31 17.45
N VAL A 75 21.20 -0.02 16.52
CA VAL A 75 19.84 0.51 16.50
C VAL A 75 18.93 -0.23 17.49
N ASP A 76 17.87 0.43 17.95
CA ASP A 76 16.84 -0.18 18.79
C ASP A 76 15.74 -0.83 17.96
N ALA A 77 15.48 -0.29 16.77
CA ALA A 77 14.38 -0.73 15.93
C ALA A 77 14.66 -0.60 14.44
N ILE A 78 13.87 -1.32 13.62
CA ILE A 78 13.96 -1.34 12.16
C ILE A 78 12.62 -0.90 11.57
N TYR A 79 12.62 0.17 10.76
CA TYR A 79 11.47 0.69 10.05
C TYR A 79 11.48 0.19 8.60
N PRO A 80 10.52 -0.68 8.21
CA PRO A 80 10.50 -1.27 6.87
C PRO A 80 9.80 -0.39 5.82
N GLY A 81 8.94 0.55 6.23
CA GLY A 81 8.11 1.34 5.32
C GLY A 81 7.08 0.51 4.58
N TYR A 82 7.10 0.56 3.24
CA TYR A 82 6.28 -0.26 2.35
C TYR A 82 7.15 -0.92 1.25
N GLY A 83 6.66 -2.02 0.65
CA GLY A 83 7.43 -2.82 -0.32
C GLY A 83 8.59 -3.56 0.33
N PHE A 84 9.51 -4.10 -0.47
CA PHE A 84 10.64 -4.90 -0.01
C PHE A 84 10.26 -5.93 1.07
N LEU A 85 10.80 -5.77 2.27
CA LEU A 85 10.61 -6.69 3.41
C LEU A 85 9.49 -6.25 4.38
N ALA A 86 8.69 -5.23 4.02
CA ALA A 86 7.69 -4.67 4.94
C ALA A 86 6.57 -5.66 5.32
N GLU A 87 6.28 -6.65 4.47
CA GLU A 87 5.28 -7.71 4.69
C GLU A 87 5.90 -9.11 4.72
N ASP A 88 7.21 -9.18 4.99
CA ASP A 88 7.92 -10.45 5.16
C ASP A 88 7.91 -10.87 6.64
N SER A 89 7.11 -11.90 6.97
CA SER A 89 6.99 -12.41 8.34
C SER A 89 8.29 -13.01 8.87
N ASN A 90 9.12 -13.61 7.99
CA ASN A 90 10.41 -14.16 8.39
C ASN A 90 11.40 -13.04 8.73
N PHE A 91 11.41 -11.97 7.95
CA PHE A 91 12.24 -10.79 8.26
C PHE A 91 11.83 -10.16 9.60
N ALA A 92 10.53 -9.97 9.83
CA ALA A 92 10.04 -9.46 11.11
C ALA A 92 10.45 -10.35 12.28
N GLU A 93 10.31 -11.67 12.14
CA GLU A 93 10.74 -12.65 13.15
C GLU A 93 12.27 -12.60 13.40
N MET A 94 13.06 -12.49 12.33
CA MET A 94 14.52 -12.38 12.44
C MET A 94 14.95 -11.09 13.14
N CYS A 95 14.28 -9.96 12.87
CA CYS A 95 14.52 -8.71 13.62
C CYS A 95 14.33 -8.93 15.13
N GLU A 96 13.20 -9.48 15.54
CA GLU A 96 12.87 -9.71 16.95
C GLU A 96 13.84 -10.70 17.61
N LYS A 97 14.17 -11.81 16.95
CA LYS A 97 15.15 -12.80 17.43
C LYS A 97 16.57 -12.22 17.54
N SER A 98 16.89 -11.19 16.74
CA SER A 98 18.17 -10.47 16.82
C SER A 98 18.17 -9.32 17.83
N GLY A 99 17.05 -9.13 18.56
CA GLY A 99 16.94 -8.11 19.59
C GLY A 99 16.52 -6.71 19.06
N PHE A 100 16.12 -6.59 17.80
CA PHE A 100 15.63 -5.35 17.20
C PHE A 100 14.10 -5.33 17.18
N LYS A 101 13.48 -4.22 17.61
CA LYS A 101 12.04 -4.04 17.42
C LYS A 101 11.72 -3.84 15.95
N PHE A 102 10.89 -4.71 15.37
CA PHE A 102 10.30 -4.48 14.06
C PHE A 102 9.19 -3.41 14.19
N ILE A 103 9.25 -2.33 13.41
CA ILE A 103 8.23 -1.27 13.43
C ILE A 103 7.09 -1.64 12.50
N GLY A 104 6.15 -2.38 13.03
CA GLY A 104 5.01 -2.96 12.35
C GLY A 104 4.31 -3.99 13.24
N PRO A 105 3.34 -4.74 12.69
CA PRO A 105 2.67 -5.80 13.42
C PRO A 105 3.57 -7.01 13.64
N SER A 106 3.13 -7.92 14.53
CA SER A 106 3.87 -9.13 14.84
C SER A 106 4.09 -10.03 13.61
N PRO A 107 5.14 -10.87 13.60
CA PRO A 107 5.38 -11.83 12.53
C PRO A 107 4.16 -12.73 12.24
N ASP A 108 3.45 -13.16 13.29
CA ASP A 108 2.24 -13.98 13.16
C ASP A 108 1.11 -13.21 12.48
N THR A 109 0.93 -11.94 12.81
CA THR A 109 -0.08 -11.08 12.15
C THR A 109 0.24 -10.90 10.67
N ILE A 110 1.50 -10.63 10.33
CA ILE A 110 1.93 -10.51 8.93
C ILE A 110 1.67 -11.82 8.18
N LYS A 111 2.05 -12.96 8.77
CA LYS A 111 1.86 -14.29 8.19
C LYS A 111 0.37 -14.61 7.96
N ASN A 112 -0.46 -14.39 8.99
CA ASN A 112 -1.89 -14.70 8.92
C ASN A 112 -2.63 -13.83 7.91
N MET A 113 -2.30 -12.54 7.85
CA MET A 113 -2.92 -11.62 6.88
C MET A 113 -2.34 -11.77 5.47
N GLY A 114 -1.14 -12.31 5.32
CA GLY A 114 -0.54 -12.65 4.03
C GLY A 114 -1.10 -13.93 3.40
N ASP A 115 -1.67 -14.85 4.20
CA ASP A 115 -2.37 -16.03 3.71
C ASP A 115 -3.84 -15.69 3.40
N LYS A 116 -4.23 -15.76 2.14
CA LYS A 116 -5.55 -15.29 1.69
C LYS A 116 -6.73 -16.01 2.33
N ILE A 117 -6.60 -17.31 2.61
CA ILE A 117 -7.67 -18.10 3.21
C ILE A 117 -7.80 -17.74 4.69
N THR A 118 -6.69 -17.71 5.41
CA THR A 118 -6.64 -17.30 6.82
C THR A 118 -7.13 -15.88 7.00
N ALA A 119 -6.68 -14.94 6.17
CA ALA A 119 -7.09 -13.54 6.21
C ALA A 119 -8.61 -13.37 6.03
N LYS A 120 -9.21 -14.08 5.05
CA LYS A 120 -10.67 -14.07 4.85
C LYS A 120 -11.43 -14.66 6.03
N THR A 121 -10.94 -15.76 6.61
CA THR A 121 -11.57 -16.36 7.79
C THR A 121 -11.56 -15.40 8.97
N LEU A 122 -10.40 -14.78 9.26
CA LEU A 122 -10.28 -13.79 10.34
C LEU A 122 -11.14 -12.54 10.10
N ALA A 123 -11.24 -12.09 8.84
CA ALA A 123 -12.09 -10.98 8.46
C ALA A 123 -13.58 -11.30 8.68
N GLU A 124 -14.04 -12.47 8.24
CA GLU A 124 -15.41 -12.94 8.43
C GLU A 124 -15.77 -13.12 9.92
N ASP A 125 -14.88 -13.72 10.71
CA ASP A 125 -15.03 -13.88 12.18
C ASP A 125 -15.14 -12.52 12.90
N SER A 126 -14.58 -11.46 12.30
CA SER A 126 -14.66 -10.09 12.82
C SER A 126 -15.89 -9.31 12.34
N GLY A 127 -16.74 -9.94 11.50
CA GLY A 127 -17.94 -9.33 10.93
C GLY A 127 -17.72 -8.60 9.60
N ILE A 128 -16.54 -8.73 8.98
CA ILE A 128 -16.28 -8.17 7.65
C ILE A 128 -16.86 -9.12 6.59
N GLN A 129 -17.67 -8.57 5.68
CA GLN A 129 -18.22 -9.32 4.58
C GLN A 129 -17.12 -9.69 3.57
N ILE A 130 -17.10 -10.93 3.14
CA ILE A 130 -16.19 -11.43 2.11
C ILE A 130 -16.93 -11.66 0.80
N VAL A 131 -16.20 -11.65 -0.33
CA VAL A 131 -16.80 -12.06 -1.60
C VAL A 131 -17.30 -13.50 -1.48
N PRO A 132 -18.59 -13.77 -1.79
CA PRO A 132 -19.11 -15.14 -1.80
C PRO A 132 -18.28 -16.06 -2.70
N GLY A 133 -17.93 -17.24 -2.21
CA GLY A 133 -17.08 -18.14 -2.96
C GLY A 133 -16.86 -19.49 -2.29
N TYR A 134 -16.02 -20.31 -2.90
CA TYR A 134 -15.67 -21.63 -2.39
C TYR A 134 -14.23 -21.62 -1.87
N LYS A 135 -14.08 -21.83 -0.56
CA LYS A 135 -12.81 -21.69 0.16
C LYS A 135 -11.98 -22.97 0.23
N ASN A 136 -12.59 -24.12 -0.07
CA ASN A 136 -11.91 -25.42 0.03
C ASN A 136 -11.12 -25.72 -1.25
N ASP A 137 -10.28 -26.75 -1.20
CA ASP A 137 -9.60 -27.26 -2.40
C ASP A 137 -10.65 -27.66 -3.45
N ILE A 138 -10.40 -27.29 -4.69
CA ILE A 138 -11.31 -27.58 -5.81
C ILE A 138 -11.38 -29.09 -6.01
N PRO A 139 -12.60 -29.69 -6.13
CA PRO A 139 -12.75 -31.10 -6.36
C PRO A 139 -12.08 -31.53 -7.67
N GLU A 140 -11.51 -32.74 -7.68
CA GLU A 140 -10.99 -33.36 -8.90
C GLU A 140 -12.11 -33.82 -9.85
N ASP A 141 -13.32 -34.07 -9.30
CA ASP A 141 -14.48 -34.41 -10.12
C ASP A 141 -15.04 -33.16 -10.85
N PRO A 142 -15.03 -33.15 -12.20
CA PRO A 142 -15.53 -32.03 -12.98
C PRO A 142 -17.01 -31.68 -12.72
N GLU A 143 -17.86 -32.67 -12.45
CA GLU A 143 -19.29 -32.44 -12.24
C GLU A 143 -19.56 -31.82 -10.87
N GLU A 144 -18.82 -32.22 -9.85
CA GLU A 144 -18.86 -31.58 -8.54
C GLU A 144 -18.34 -30.13 -8.63
N PHE A 145 -17.26 -29.90 -9.37
CA PHE A 145 -16.70 -28.58 -9.58
C PHE A 145 -17.69 -27.62 -10.30
N LYS A 146 -18.36 -28.10 -11.36
CA LYS A 146 -19.42 -27.35 -12.06
C LYS A 146 -20.59 -27.02 -11.12
N LYS A 147 -21.00 -27.96 -10.26
CA LYS A 147 -22.07 -27.75 -9.30
C LYS A 147 -21.72 -26.62 -8.33
N ILE A 148 -20.52 -26.61 -7.76
CA ILE A 148 -20.03 -25.54 -6.88
C ILE A 148 -20.04 -24.18 -7.61
N ALA A 149 -19.50 -24.12 -8.83
CA ALA A 149 -19.48 -22.89 -9.62
C ALA A 149 -20.89 -22.36 -9.90
N LYS A 150 -21.86 -23.26 -10.16
CA LYS A 150 -23.26 -22.92 -10.39
C LYS A 150 -23.95 -22.40 -9.11
N GLU A 151 -23.61 -22.93 -7.95
CA GLU A 151 -24.10 -22.45 -6.65
C GLU A 151 -23.61 -21.03 -6.35
N ILE A 152 -22.35 -20.70 -6.69
CA ILE A 152 -21.80 -19.34 -6.60
C ILE A 152 -22.50 -18.40 -7.59
N GLY A 153 -22.82 -18.90 -8.78
CA GLY A 153 -23.50 -18.19 -9.85
C GLY A 153 -22.56 -17.37 -10.74
N TYR A 154 -22.62 -17.65 -12.05
CA TYR A 154 -21.82 -16.94 -13.07
C TYR A 154 -22.21 -15.47 -13.23
N PRO A 155 -21.29 -14.59 -13.64
CA PRO A 155 -19.88 -14.90 -13.84
C PRO A 155 -19.15 -15.11 -12.51
N ILE A 156 -18.11 -15.95 -12.55
CA ILE A 156 -17.23 -16.23 -11.39
C ILE A 156 -15.79 -15.83 -11.69
N MET A 157 -15.01 -15.63 -10.63
CA MET A 157 -13.58 -15.37 -10.68
C MET A 157 -12.81 -16.59 -10.16
N ILE A 158 -11.94 -17.18 -10.97
CA ILE A 158 -10.95 -18.15 -10.51
C ILE A 158 -9.71 -17.37 -10.05
N LYS A 159 -9.18 -17.69 -8.87
CA LYS A 159 -8.00 -17.04 -8.30
C LYS A 159 -6.99 -18.04 -7.77
N ALA A 160 -5.70 -17.79 -8.03
CA ALA A 160 -4.62 -18.54 -7.40
C ALA A 160 -4.51 -18.17 -5.90
N THR A 161 -4.34 -19.17 -5.03
CA THR A 161 -4.19 -18.94 -3.57
C THR A 161 -2.92 -18.17 -3.25
N ALA A 162 -1.83 -18.42 -3.98
CA ALA A 162 -0.55 -17.73 -3.83
C ALA A 162 -0.39 -16.49 -4.74
N GLY A 163 -1.42 -16.13 -5.51
CA GLY A 163 -1.38 -15.01 -6.47
C GLY A 163 -1.49 -13.64 -5.81
N GLY A 164 -0.95 -12.61 -6.46
CA GLY A 164 -1.06 -11.21 -6.02
C GLY A 164 -0.88 -10.25 -7.20
N GLY A 165 -1.26 -8.96 -7.01
CA GLY A 165 -1.08 -7.93 -8.03
C GLY A 165 -1.81 -8.20 -9.35
N GLY A 166 -2.97 -8.89 -9.33
CA GLY A 166 -3.76 -9.18 -10.52
C GLY A 166 -3.27 -10.36 -11.36
N ARG A 167 -2.28 -11.13 -10.92
CA ARG A 167 -1.79 -12.34 -11.59
C ARG A 167 -2.46 -13.58 -11.03
N GLY A 168 -2.69 -14.59 -11.90
CA GLY A 168 -3.35 -15.83 -11.52
C GLY A 168 -4.84 -15.63 -11.23
N MET A 169 -5.51 -14.78 -11.99
CA MET A 169 -6.95 -14.54 -11.92
C MET A 169 -7.58 -14.61 -13.29
N ARG A 170 -8.78 -15.23 -13.38
CA ARG A 170 -9.53 -15.38 -14.63
C ARG A 170 -11.04 -15.32 -14.39
N VAL A 171 -11.72 -14.49 -15.16
CA VAL A 171 -13.19 -14.44 -15.17
C VAL A 171 -13.71 -15.57 -16.04
N VAL A 172 -14.75 -16.26 -15.56
CA VAL A 172 -15.46 -17.32 -16.26
C VAL A 172 -16.92 -16.91 -16.36
N GLU A 173 -17.37 -16.67 -17.58
CA GLU A 173 -18.70 -16.15 -17.86
C GLU A 173 -19.79 -17.24 -17.81
N ASN A 174 -19.42 -18.49 -18.09
CA ASN A 174 -20.36 -19.62 -18.23
C ASN A 174 -19.70 -20.96 -17.87
N GLU A 175 -20.50 -22.00 -17.74
CA GLU A 175 -20.08 -23.35 -17.34
C GLU A 175 -19.12 -24.01 -18.33
N ASP A 176 -19.28 -23.75 -19.63
CA ASP A 176 -18.51 -24.43 -20.69
C ASP A 176 -17.00 -24.06 -20.59
N ASP A 177 -16.69 -22.86 -20.17
CA ASP A 177 -15.32 -22.36 -20.06
C ASP A 177 -14.67 -22.68 -18.71
N LEU A 178 -15.40 -23.27 -17.73
CA LEU A 178 -14.94 -23.42 -16.35
C LEU A 178 -13.68 -24.26 -16.22
N ILE A 179 -13.73 -25.50 -16.78
CA ILE A 179 -12.64 -26.47 -16.60
C ILE A 179 -11.37 -25.99 -17.29
N SER A 180 -11.47 -25.55 -18.54
CA SER A 180 -10.32 -25.03 -19.30
C SER A 180 -9.69 -23.80 -18.63
N SER A 181 -10.52 -22.90 -18.12
CA SER A 181 -10.05 -21.71 -17.38
C SER A 181 -9.35 -22.06 -16.07
N ALA A 182 -9.84 -23.08 -15.36
CA ALA A 182 -9.21 -23.57 -14.14
C ALA A 182 -7.83 -24.17 -14.43
N GLU A 183 -7.72 -25.07 -15.41
CA GLU A 183 -6.45 -25.68 -15.81
C GLU A 183 -5.39 -24.65 -16.20
N ILE A 184 -5.79 -23.66 -17.01
CA ILE A 184 -4.89 -22.58 -17.42
C ILE A 184 -4.43 -21.76 -16.19
N THR A 185 -5.37 -21.43 -15.29
CA THR A 185 -5.04 -20.64 -14.10
C THR A 185 -4.13 -21.41 -13.13
N MET A 186 -4.36 -22.72 -12.96
CA MET A 186 -3.50 -23.60 -12.15
C MET A 186 -2.08 -23.64 -12.73
N GLN A 187 -1.94 -23.80 -14.05
CA GLN A 187 -0.63 -23.82 -14.72
C GLN A 187 0.10 -22.47 -14.61
N GLU A 188 -0.61 -21.35 -14.79
CA GLU A 188 -0.08 -20.01 -14.61
C GLU A 188 0.39 -19.80 -13.15
N ALA A 189 -0.40 -20.22 -12.17
CA ALA A 189 -0.09 -20.14 -10.75
C ALA A 189 1.14 -20.97 -10.39
N LYS A 190 1.23 -22.20 -10.89
CA LYS A 190 2.39 -23.07 -10.71
C LYS A 190 3.68 -22.44 -11.23
N ASN A 191 3.61 -21.89 -12.45
CA ASN A 191 4.78 -21.27 -13.09
C ASN A 191 5.22 -19.97 -12.41
N ALA A 192 4.26 -19.15 -11.95
CA ALA A 192 4.55 -17.84 -11.37
C ALA A 192 4.89 -17.89 -9.89
N PHE A 193 4.26 -18.81 -9.13
CA PHE A 193 4.29 -18.82 -7.66
C PHE A 193 4.74 -20.16 -7.06
N GLY A 194 4.97 -21.19 -7.89
CA GLY A 194 5.32 -22.53 -7.41
C GLY A 194 4.17 -23.29 -6.72
N ASN A 195 2.94 -22.76 -6.78
CA ASN A 195 1.75 -23.33 -6.17
C ASN A 195 0.58 -23.28 -7.15
N GLU A 196 -0.01 -24.44 -7.44
CA GLU A 196 -1.10 -24.58 -8.41
C GLU A 196 -2.51 -24.45 -7.79
N LYS A 197 -2.63 -24.27 -6.47
CA LYS A 197 -3.93 -24.17 -5.81
C LYS A 197 -4.69 -22.93 -6.24
N ILE A 198 -5.96 -23.12 -6.55
CA ILE A 198 -6.91 -22.09 -6.96
C ILE A 198 -8.17 -22.16 -6.10
N TYR A 199 -8.95 -21.09 -6.07
CA TYR A 199 -10.26 -21.02 -5.43
C TYR A 199 -11.23 -20.19 -6.29
N LEU A 200 -12.54 -20.29 -6.01
CA LEU A 200 -13.58 -19.59 -6.72
C LEU A 200 -14.20 -18.49 -5.89
N GLU A 201 -14.54 -17.38 -6.56
CA GLU A 201 -15.33 -16.29 -6.00
C GLU A 201 -16.38 -15.80 -6.99
N LYS A 202 -17.45 -15.19 -6.49
CA LYS A 202 -18.35 -14.41 -7.32
C LYS A 202 -17.57 -13.27 -7.98
N PHE A 203 -17.79 -13.08 -9.27
CA PHE A 203 -17.25 -11.91 -9.95
C PHE A 203 -18.07 -10.68 -9.61
N ILE A 204 -17.40 -9.62 -9.19
CA ILE A 204 -17.97 -8.31 -8.93
C ILE A 204 -17.67 -7.45 -10.16
N PRO A 205 -18.66 -7.02 -10.96
CA PRO A 205 -18.41 -6.51 -12.31
C PRO A 205 -17.81 -5.10 -12.37
N ASN A 206 -18.28 -4.18 -11.54
CA ASN A 206 -17.87 -2.77 -11.58
C ASN A 206 -17.51 -2.22 -10.18
N PRO A 207 -16.67 -2.91 -9.40
CA PRO A 207 -16.40 -2.51 -8.05
C PRO A 207 -15.49 -1.29 -8.00
N ARG A 208 -15.76 -0.41 -7.03
CA ARG A 208 -14.78 0.58 -6.59
C ARG A 208 -13.81 -0.08 -5.61
N HIS A 209 -12.55 0.34 -5.66
CA HIS A 209 -11.54 -0.07 -4.71
C HIS A 209 -11.51 0.94 -3.55
N ILE A 210 -12.16 0.58 -2.46
CA ILE A 210 -12.24 1.40 -1.26
C ILE A 210 -11.41 0.75 -0.16
N GLU A 211 -10.70 1.55 0.59
CA GLU A 211 -9.87 1.05 1.68
C GLU A 211 -10.06 1.86 2.96
N ILE A 212 -9.84 1.20 4.10
CA ILE A 212 -9.94 1.79 5.43
C ILE A 212 -8.56 1.80 6.07
N GLN A 213 -8.08 2.99 6.42
CA GLN A 213 -6.85 3.15 7.19
C GLN A 213 -7.10 2.86 8.66
N VAL A 214 -6.31 1.97 9.24
CA VAL A 214 -6.35 1.65 10.67
C VAL A 214 -5.00 1.89 11.33
N VAL A 215 -5.05 2.14 12.65
CA VAL A 215 -3.87 2.22 13.52
C VAL A 215 -4.19 1.48 14.82
N GLY A 216 -3.35 0.53 15.20
CA GLY A 216 -3.50 -0.26 16.43
C GLY A 216 -2.29 -0.10 17.36
N ASP A 217 -2.51 -0.25 18.66
CA ASP A 217 -1.50 -0.07 19.71
C ASP A 217 -0.74 -1.34 20.11
N GLY A 218 -1.04 -2.48 19.46
CA GLY A 218 -0.48 -3.79 19.81
C GLY A 218 -1.07 -4.43 21.08
N LYS A 219 -2.01 -3.74 21.76
CA LYS A 219 -2.58 -4.17 23.05
C LYS A 219 -4.09 -4.48 22.98
N GLY A 220 -4.65 -4.43 21.76
CA GLY A 220 -6.07 -4.68 21.51
C GLY A 220 -6.91 -3.41 21.42
N HIS A 221 -6.29 -2.24 21.30
CA HIS A 221 -6.97 -0.99 21.00
C HIS A 221 -6.58 -0.51 19.59
N ALA A 222 -7.55 -0.05 18.81
CA ALA A 222 -7.35 0.43 17.46
C ALA A 222 -8.37 1.52 17.10
N ILE A 223 -7.97 2.37 16.16
CA ILE A 223 -8.80 3.42 15.56
C ILE A 223 -8.78 3.30 14.04
N HIS A 224 -9.82 3.83 13.37
CA HIS A 224 -9.78 4.06 11.94
C HIS A 224 -9.55 5.55 11.62
N LEU A 225 -8.91 5.81 10.50
CA LEU A 225 -8.64 7.17 10.00
C LEU A 225 -9.43 7.46 8.72
N GLY A 226 -10.59 6.82 8.56
CA GLY A 226 -11.47 6.99 7.41
C GLY A 226 -11.07 6.18 6.19
N THR A 227 -11.72 6.51 5.07
CA THR A 227 -11.60 5.80 3.80
C THR A 227 -10.70 6.50 2.81
N ARG A 228 -10.16 5.70 1.88
CA ARG A 228 -9.60 6.16 0.61
C ARG A 228 -10.33 5.49 -0.55
N ASP A 229 -10.46 6.21 -1.65
CA ASP A 229 -10.88 5.67 -2.93
C ASP A 229 -9.64 5.52 -3.82
N CYS A 230 -9.33 4.29 -4.17
CA CYS A 230 -8.18 3.92 -4.99
C CYS A 230 -8.61 3.23 -6.29
N SER A 231 -9.81 3.54 -6.78
CA SER A 231 -10.38 2.92 -7.98
C SER A 231 -9.65 3.32 -9.26
N MET A 232 -9.01 4.49 -9.29
CA MET A 232 -8.25 4.92 -10.45
C MET A 232 -6.92 4.17 -10.55
N GLN A 233 -6.95 3.08 -11.30
CA GLN A 233 -5.86 2.13 -11.44
C GLN A 233 -5.50 1.88 -12.90
N ARG A 234 -4.27 1.47 -13.13
CA ARG A 234 -3.80 0.94 -14.40
C ARG A 234 -3.11 -0.41 -14.17
N ARG A 235 -3.65 -1.47 -14.78
CA ARG A 235 -3.12 -2.83 -14.60
C ARG A 235 -2.94 -3.19 -13.12
N HIS A 236 -3.96 -2.88 -12.30
CA HIS A 236 -3.98 -3.08 -10.85
C HIS A 236 -2.95 -2.25 -10.06
N GLN A 237 -2.36 -1.21 -10.66
CA GLN A 237 -1.53 -0.24 -9.96
C GLN A 237 -2.32 1.06 -9.77
N LYS A 238 -2.45 1.49 -8.52
CA LYS A 238 -3.08 2.76 -8.15
C LYS A 238 -2.28 3.92 -8.75
N ILE A 239 -2.94 4.92 -9.32
CA ILE A 239 -2.31 6.09 -9.94
C ILE A 239 -2.85 7.41 -9.42
N ILE A 240 -4.14 7.46 -9.02
CA ILE A 240 -4.76 8.58 -8.31
C ILE A 240 -5.53 8.00 -7.13
N GLU A 241 -5.37 8.59 -5.97
CA GLU A 241 -6.04 8.21 -4.74
C GLU A 241 -6.72 9.42 -4.10
N GLU A 242 -7.89 9.20 -3.51
CA GLU A 242 -8.70 10.26 -2.89
C GLU A 242 -9.10 9.89 -1.46
N ALA A 243 -9.24 10.87 -0.59
CA ALA A 243 -9.80 10.73 0.75
C ALA A 243 -10.66 11.95 1.12
N PRO A 244 -11.84 11.72 1.78
CA PRO A 244 -12.50 10.45 1.97
C PRO A 244 -13.17 9.96 0.68
N ALA A 245 -13.44 8.66 0.57
CA ALA A 245 -14.24 8.09 -0.51
C ALA A 245 -15.65 8.73 -0.52
N LYS A 246 -16.15 9.07 -1.72
CA LYS A 246 -17.47 9.69 -1.90
C LYS A 246 -18.50 8.68 -2.35
N ASN A 247 -19.79 9.06 -2.20
CA ASN A 247 -20.93 8.25 -2.65
C ASN A 247 -20.91 6.83 -2.07
N ILE A 248 -20.63 6.72 -0.78
CA ILE A 248 -20.66 5.48 0.01
C ILE A 248 -21.93 5.46 0.86
N ASP A 249 -22.60 4.33 0.93
CA ASP A 249 -23.71 4.14 1.87
C ASP A 249 -23.22 4.30 3.32
N LYS A 250 -23.89 5.13 4.09
CA LYS A 250 -23.45 5.48 5.44
C LYS A 250 -23.56 4.31 6.41
N ASN A 251 -24.61 3.51 6.30
CA ASN A 251 -24.84 2.41 7.24
C ASN A 251 -23.83 1.29 6.96
N ALA A 252 -23.62 0.96 5.69
CA ALA A 252 -22.59 0.00 5.29
C ALA A 252 -21.18 0.45 5.72
N LEU A 253 -20.90 1.75 5.59
CA LEU A 253 -19.60 2.30 6.00
C LEU A 253 -19.35 2.18 7.51
N GLU A 254 -20.35 2.57 8.34
CA GLU A 254 -20.22 2.47 9.80
C GLU A 254 -20.06 1.02 10.27
N GLN A 255 -20.82 0.09 9.70
CA GLN A 255 -20.66 -1.35 9.98
C GLN A 255 -19.28 -1.84 9.58
N THR A 256 -18.75 -1.39 8.42
CA THR A 256 -17.43 -1.79 7.96
C THR A 256 -16.31 -1.19 8.82
N TYR A 257 -16.48 0.03 9.33
CA TYR A 257 -15.56 0.61 10.31
C TYR A 257 -15.52 -0.21 11.60
N GLU A 258 -16.67 -0.56 12.17
CA GLU A 258 -16.76 -1.36 13.38
C GLU A 258 -16.10 -2.73 13.19
N ALA A 259 -16.43 -3.43 12.10
CA ALA A 259 -15.83 -4.73 11.77
C ALA A 259 -14.32 -4.65 11.55
N SER A 260 -13.83 -3.58 10.89
CA SER A 260 -12.40 -3.32 10.70
C SER A 260 -11.66 -3.13 12.03
N ILE A 261 -12.25 -2.39 12.95
CA ILE A 261 -11.70 -2.20 14.30
C ILE A 261 -11.72 -3.51 15.10
N ASN A 262 -12.77 -4.32 14.96
CA ASN A 262 -12.87 -5.63 15.62
C ASN A 262 -11.78 -6.58 15.12
N LEU A 263 -11.49 -6.62 13.80
CA LEU A 263 -10.37 -7.36 13.24
C LEU A 263 -9.03 -6.92 13.86
N CYS A 264 -8.78 -5.60 13.93
CA CYS A 264 -7.55 -5.08 14.55
C CYS A 264 -7.43 -5.44 16.04
N LYS A 265 -8.53 -5.43 16.80
CA LYS A 265 -8.56 -5.85 18.21
C LYS A 265 -8.25 -7.34 18.36
N GLN A 266 -8.86 -8.19 17.53
CA GLN A 266 -8.63 -9.65 17.54
C GLN A 266 -7.17 -9.96 17.24
N LEU A 267 -6.56 -9.30 16.26
CA LEU A 267 -5.16 -9.45 15.89
C LEU A 267 -4.19 -8.81 16.89
N LYS A 268 -4.66 -8.01 17.85
CA LYS A 268 -3.83 -7.09 18.64
C LYS A 268 -2.87 -6.31 17.73
N TYR A 269 -3.46 -5.74 16.67
CA TYR A 269 -2.71 -5.10 15.60
C TYR A 269 -1.82 -3.99 16.12
N GLU A 270 -0.56 -3.96 15.67
CA GLU A 270 0.44 -2.95 16.06
C GLU A 270 0.85 -2.11 14.85
N GLY A 271 0.79 -0.78 14.99
CA GLY A 271 1.20 0.16 13.93
C GLY A 271 0.08 0.49 12.94
N ALA A 272 0.48 0.92 11.75
CA ALA A 272 -0.44 1.28 10.68
C ALA A 272 -0.77 0.08 9.78
N GLY A 273 -2.03 -0.06 9.41
CA GLY A 273 -2.52 -1.05 8.45
C GLY A 273 -3.64 -0.50 7.59
N THR A 274 -3.92 -1.18 6.50
CA THR A 274 -5.01 -0.81 5.60
C THR A 274 -5.80 -2.06 5.22
N ILE A 275 -7.13 -1.99 5.35
CA ILE A 275 -8.04 -3.04 4.92
C ILE A 275 -8.64 -2.60 3.59
N GLU A 276 -8.46 -3.40 2.55
CA GLU A 276 -8.91 -3.13 1.19
C GLU A 276 -10.20 -3.87 0.87
N PHE A 277 -11.11 -3.19 0.18
CA PHE A 277 -12.44 -3.68 -0.16
C PHE A 277 -12.79 -3.43 -1.62
N LEU A 278 -13.57 -4.35 -2.20
CA LEU A 278 -14.42 -4.05 -3.34
C LEU A 278 -15.73 -3.46 -2.80
N TYR A 279 -16.14 -2.32 -3.33
CA TYR A 279 -17.42 -1.69 -3.00
C TYR A 279 -18.31 -1.60 -4.23
N GLU A 280 -19.48 -2.23 -4.19
CA GLU A 280 -20.48 -2.21 -5.24
C GLU A 280 -21.88 -2.30 -4.62
N ASP A 281 -22.84 -1.55 -5.14
CA ASP A 281 -24.26 -1.58 -4.76
C ASP A 281 -24.54 -1.44 -3.25
N GLY A 282 -23.72 -0.65 -2.54
CA GLY A 282 -23.87 -0.42 -1.11
C GLY A 282 -23.16 -1.45 -0.22
N GLU A 283 -22.49 -2.45 -0.80
CA GLU A 283 -21.84 -3.53 -0.08
C GLU A 283 -20.31 -3.45 -0.15
N PHE A 284 -19.65 -3.76 0.96
CA PHE A 284 -18.20 -3.87 1.04
C PHE A 284 -17.77 -5.33 1.09
N TYR A 285 -16.87 -5.73 0.22
CA TYR A 285 -16.31 -7.08 0.19
C TYR A 285 -14.81 -7.05 0.44
N PHE A 286 -14.35 -7.75 1.46
CA PHE A 286 -12.92 -7.84 1.80
C PHE A 286 -12.07 -8.37 0.66
N ILE A 287 -10.97 -7.69 0.37
CA ILE A 287 -9.91 -8.16 -0.55
C ILE A 287 -8.74 -8.71 0.25
N GLU A 288 -8.09 -7.82 1.00
CA GLU A 288 -6.88 -8.10 1.76
C GLU A 288 -6.64 -7.05 2.85
N MET A 289 -5.71 -7.33 3.74
CA MET A 289 -5.18 -6.34 4.68
C MET A 289 -3.69 -6.15 4.43
N ASN A 290 -3.30 -4.93 4.08
CA ASN A 290 -1.90 -4.56 4.00
C ASN A 290 -1.38 -4.25 5.41
N THR A 291 -0.44 -5.08 5.88
CA THR A 291 0.09 -5.03 7.26
C THR A 291 1.24 -4.03 7.43
N ARG A 292 1.14 -2.90 6.74
CA ARG A 292 2.14 -1.84 6.66
C ARG A 292 1.49 -0.50 6.32
N ILE A 293 2.30 0.54 6.31
CA ILE A 293 1.91 1.81 5.69
C ILE A 293 1.79 1.66 4.17
N GLN A 294 0.88 2.40 3.54
CA GLN A 294 0.73 2.41 2.08
C GLN A 294 1.29 3.70 1.45
N VAL A 295 1.51 3.67 0.13
CA VAL A 295 2.01 4.84 -0.64
C VAL A 295 1.10 6.03 -0.44
N GLU A 296 -0.21 5.82 -0.49
CA GLU A 296 -1.30 6.78 -0.45
C GLU A 296 -1.70 7.27 0.97
N HIS A 297 -0.93 6.90 2.01
CA HIS A 297 -1.19 7.41 3.38
C HIS A 297 -1.27 8.96 3.47
N PRO A 298 -0.59 9.74 2.61
CA PRO A 298 -0.65 11.18 2.71
C PRO A 298 -2.05 11.78 2.54
N VAL A 299 -2.94 11.21 1.73
CA VAL A 299 -4.31 11.75 1.60
C VAL A 299 -5.10 11.62 2.90
N THR A 300 -4.89 10.53 3.65
CA THR A 300 -5.47 10.35 4.99
C THR A 300 -4.87 11.34 5.99
N GLU A 301 -3.55 11.50 6.00
CA GLU A 301 -2.88 12.48 6.86
C GLU A 301 -3.38 13.91 6.61
N MET A 302 -3.61 14.26 5.33
CA MET A 302 -4.08 15.60 4.95
C MET A 302 -5.50 15.89 5.44
N ILE A 303 -6.41 14.91 5.42
CA ILE A 303 -7.80 15.13 5.87
C ILE A 303 -7.99 14.99 7.38
N THR A 304 -7.07 14.31 8.08
CA THR A 304 -7.19 14.04 9.54
C THR A 304 -6.25 14.88 10.38
N GLY A 305 -5.15 15.37 9.80
CA GLY A 305 -4.05 15.97 10.57
C GLY A 305 -3.28 14.95 11.43
N PHE A 306 -3.57 13.65 11.32
CA PHE A 306 -2.92 12.59 12.08
C PHE A 306 -1.67 12.08 11.33
N ASP A 307 -0.49 12.22 11.94
CA ASP A 307 0.78 11.75 11.36
C ASP A 307 0.95 10.25 11.59
N ILE A 308 0.66 9.46 10.55
CA ILE A 308 0.64 7.99 10.61
C ILE A 308 2.06 7.43 10.84
N VAL A 309 3.08 8.02 10.21
CA VAL A 309 4.47 7.55 10.35
C VAL A 309 5.00 7.80 11.76
N LYS A 310 4.70 8.96 12.34
CA LYS A 310 5.03 9.21 13.76
C LYS A 310 4.29 8.28 14.71
N ALA A 311 3.03 7.94 14.39
CA ALA A 311 2.26 6.99 15.18
C ALA A 311 2.93 5.60 15.17
N GLN A 312 3.35 5.10 14.01
CA GLN A 312 4.09 3.84 13.92
C GLN A 312 5.33 3.83 14.80
N LEU A 313 6.15 4.89 14.72
CA LEU A 313 7.36 5.04 15.53
C LEU A 313 7.05 5.08 17.04
N ARG A 314 6.07 5.89 17.46
CA ARG A 314 5.66 6.01 18.86
C ARG A 314 5.16 4.71 19.44
N ILE A 315 4.29 4.00 18.71
CA ILE A 315 3.73 2.73 19.14
C ILE A 315 4.84 1.70 19.34
N ALA A 316 5.67 1.50 18.34
CA ALA A 316 6.72 0.48 18.34
C ALA A 316 7.79 0.73 19.41
N LEU A 317 8.12 1.99 19.69
CA LEU A 317 9.11 2.37 20.69
C LEU A 317 8.51 2.57 22.10
N GLY A 318 7.22 2.26 22.29
CA GLY A 318 6.55 2.41 23.58
C GLY A 318 6.43 3.85 24.07
N MET A 319 6.51 4.82 23.14
CA MET A 319 6.31 6.23 23.46
C MET A 319 4.82 6.51 23.63
N ASP A 320 4.51 7.51 24.45
CA ASP A 320 3.11 7.87 24.70
C ASP A 320 2.40 8.32 23.41
N ILE A 321 1.27 7.65 23.12
CA ILE A 321 0.37 7.97 22.02
C ILE A 321 -1.07 7.70 22.47
N LYS A 322 -1.94 8.69 22.30
CA LYS A 322 -3.36 8.52 22.56
C LYS A 322 -4.08 8.18 21.25
N LEU A 323 -4.51 6.93 21.13
CA LEU A 323 -5.41 6.51 20.07
C LEU A 323 -6.86 6.68 20.56
N ASP A 324 -7.50 7.75 20.14
CA ASP A 324 -8.85 8.12 20.57
C ASP A 324 -9.68 8.43 19.32
N GLN A 325 -10.64 7.54 19.02
CA GLN A 325 -11.47 7.66 17.82
C GLN A 325 -12.29 8.97 17.80
N GLU A 326 -12.76 9.42 18.96
CA GLU A 326 -13.55 10.65 19.04
C GLU A 326 -12.74 11.92 18.76
N SER A 327 -11.42 11.83 18.90
CA SER A 327 -10.50 12.94 18.60
C SER A 327 -10.20 13.08 17.11
N ILE A 328 -10.53 12.06 16.29
CA ILE A 328 -10.26 12.08 14.84
C ILE A 328 -11.32 12.90 14.13
N ASN A 329 -10.90 14.02 13.57
CA ASN A 329 -11.76 14.89 12.77
C ASN A 329 -11.34 14.82 11.31
N PHE A 330 -12.33 14.83 10.41
CA PHE A 330 -12.11 14.80 8.97
C PHE A 330 -12.38 16.18 8.38
N PHE A 331 -11.42 16.70 7.63
CA PHE A 331 -11.52 18.02 7.01
C PHE A 331 -11.31 17.96 5.51
N GLY A 332 -12.26 18.46 4.76
CA GLY A 332 -12.15 18.68 3.34
C GLY A 332 -12.09 17.40 2.50
N HIS A 333 -11.29 17.45 1.45
CA HIS A 333 -11.04 16.35 0.52
C HIS A 333 -9.61 16.44 0.01
N ALA A 334 -8.87 15.35 0.10
CA ALA A 334 -7.51 15.24 -0.40
C ALA A 334 -7.45 14.33 -1.63
N MET A 335 -6.50 14.61 -2.50
CA MET A 335 -6.20 13.82 -3.69
C MET A 335 -4.70 13.69 -3.84
N GLU A 336 -4.22 12.51 -4.21
CA GLU A 336 -2.82 12.21 -4.52
C GLU A 336 -2.70 11.77 -5.98
N CYS A 337 -1.66 12.26 -6.67
CA CYS A 337 -1.22 11.75 -7.97
C CYS A 337 0.19 11.20 -7.82
N ARG A 338 0.39 9.94 -8.21
CA ARG A 338 1.71 9.30 -8.24
C ARG A 338 2.46 9.70 -9.50
N ILE A 339 3.61 10.32 -9.34
CA ILE A 339 4.49 10.70 -10.44
C ILE A 339 5.54 9.64 -10.63
N ASN A 340 5.44 8.91 -11.74
CA ASN A 340 6.33 7.80 -12.09
C ASN A 340 7.24 8.18 -13.26
N ALA A 341 8.48 7.66 -13.24
CA ALA A 341 9.42 7.74 -14.37
C ALA A 341 9.01 6.76 -15.47
N GLU A 342 7.96 7.11 -16.21
CA GLU A 342 7.36 6.29 -17.26
C GLU A 342 6.92 7.14 -18.45
N ASP A 343 7.01 6.59 -19.64
CA ASP A 343 6.41 7.18 -20.82
C ASP A 343 4.88 7.24 -20.65
N PRO A 344 4.24 8.42 -20.81
CA PRO A 344 2.81 8.59 -20.52
C PRO A 344 1.86 7.90 -21.52
N VAL A 345 2.41 7.33 -22.61
CA VAL A 345 1.66 6.64 -23.67
C VAL A 345 1.96 5.14 -23.66
N THR A 346 3.23 4.78 -23.73
CA THR A 346 3.67 3.36 -23.78
C THR A 346 3.81 2.73 -22.40
N PHE A 347 3.93 3.56 -21.35
CA PHE A 347 4.12 3.17 -19.96
C PHE A 347 5.42 2.40 -19.70
N GLN A 348 6.38 2.52 -20.60
CA GLN A 348 7.70 1.95 -20.39
C GLN A 348 8.48 2.79 -19.37
N PRO A 349 9.26 2.15 -18.47
CA PRO A 349 10.14 2.87 -17.57
C PRO A 349 11.07 3.84 -18.30
N SER A 350 11.29 5.01 -17.71
CA SER A 350 12.16 6.05 -18.26
C SER A 350 13.24 6.45 -17.25
N PRO A 351 14.19 5.55 -16.97
CA PRO A 351 15.36 5.89 -16.14
C PRO A 351 16.22 6.93 -16.86
N GLY A 352 17.00 7.71 -16.08
CA GLY A 352 17.88 8.72 -16.67
C GLY A 352 18.12 9.90 -15.75
N LYS A 353 18.88 10.88 -16.23
CA LYS A 353 19.27 12.06 -15.46
C LYS A 353 18.24 13.16 -15.56
N ILE A 354 17.74 13.62 -14.42
CA ILE A 354 16.89 14.79 -14.31
C ILE A 354 17.77 16.03 -14.53
N THR A 355 17.52 16.78 -15.62
CA THR A 355 18.28 17.97 -15.95
C THR A 355 17.72 19.22 -15.31
N LYS A 356 16.39 19.35 -15.34
CA LYS A 356 15.65 20.45 -14.71
C LYS A 356 14.37 19.90 -14.09
N MET A 357 13.87 20.58 -13.08
CA MET A 357 12.56 20.26 -12.49
C MET A 357 11.99 21.50 -11.78
N HIS A 358 10.68 21.57 -11.74
CA HIS A 358 9.95 22.49 -10.88
C HIS A 358 8.97 21.72 -10.01
N ILE A 359 8.90 22.07 -8.74
CA ILE A 359 8.03 21.45 -7.74
C ILE A 359 6.88 22.40 -7.46
N PRO A 360 5.61 21.96 -7.59
CA PRO A 360 4.47 22.82 -7.29
C PRO A 360 4.42 23.17 -5.81
N GLY A 361 3.86 24.31 -5.49
CA GLY A 361 3.72 24.78 -4.13
C GLY A 361 2.43 25.55 -3.90
N GLY A 362 2.29 26.11 -2.69
CA GLY A 362 1.14 26.93 -2.34
C GLY A 362 0.22 26.27 -1.30
N PHE A 363 -0.88 26.98 -0.99
CA PHE A 363 -1.81 26.55 0.05
C PHE A 363 -2.51 25.24 -0.29
N GLY A 364 -2.36 24.25 0.60
CA GLY A 364 -2.99 22.93 0.45
C GLY A 364 -2.33 22.04 -0.60
N ILE A 365 -1.06 22.27 -0.94
CA ILE A 365 -0.23 21.40 -1.77
C ILE A 365 0.86 20.80 -0.91
N ARG A 366 0.99 19.45 -0.95
CA ARG A 366 2.08 18.68 -0.36
C ARG A 366 2.81 17.93 -1.45
N TYR A 367 4.13 17.88 -1.36
CA TYR A 367 4.99 17.15 -2.28
C TYR A 367 5.92 16.22 -1.51
N ASP A 368 5.71 14.91 -1.68
CA ASP A 368 6.56 13.88 -1.08
C ASP A 368 7.44 13.24 -2.14
N SER A 369 8.76 13.41 -2.04
CA SER A 369 9.69 12.94 -3.05
C SER A 369 11.13 12.91 -2.57
N HIS A 370 11.92 12.06 -3.22
CA HIS A 370 13.36 11.92 -3.00
C HIS A 370 14.21 12.54 -4.12
N ILE A 371 13.61 12.94 -5.24
CA ILE A 371 14.35 13.45 -6.40
C ILE A 371 14.76 14.92 -6.24
N TYR A 372 15.72 15.32 -7.06
CA TYR A 372 16.22 16.70 -7.16
C TYR A 372 16.87 16.94 -8.52
N GLY A 373 17.09 18.18 -8.90
CA GLY A 373 17.79 18.52 -10.14
C GLY A 373 19.21 17.96 -10.17
N GLY A 374 19.55 17.20 -11.21
CA GLY A 374 20.82 16.49 -11.34
C GLY A 374 20.78 15.03 -10.86
N TYR A 375 19.72 14.57 -10.18
CA TYR A 375 19.57 13.18 -9.79
C TYR A 375 19.43 12.25 -11.01
N THR A 376 20.05 11.08 -10.94
CA THR A 376 19.89 10.03 -11.96
C THR A 376 18.96 8.95 -11.43
N VAL A 377 17.80 8.80 -12.07
CA VAL A 377 16.83 7.74 -11.76
C VAL A 377 17.41 6.41 -12.20
N PRO A 378 17.65 5.45 -11.28
CA PRO A 378 18.22 4.17 -11.62
C PRO A 378 17.17 3.23 -12.25
N PRO A 379 17.58 2.26 -13.07
CA PRO A 379 16.64 1.31 -13.69
C PRO A 379 16.31 0.08 -12.82
N TYR A 380 16.79 0.02 -11.59
CA TYR A 380 16.78 -1.19 -10.76
C TYR A 380 15.54 -1.30 -9.85
N TYR A 381 14.80 -0.22 -9.65
CA TYR A 381 13.73 -0.11 -8.65
C TYR A 381 12.43 0.38 -9.27
N ASP A 382 11.38 0.45 -8.45
CA ASP A 382 10.10 1.02 -8.84
C ASP A 382 10.25 2.43 -9.45
N SER A 383 9.37 2.75 -10.38
CA SER A 383 9.40 4.01 -11.14
C SER A 383 8.88 5.23 -10.36
N LEU A 384 8.36 5.06 -9.13
CA LEU A 384 7.80 6.15 -8.33
C LEU A 384 8.86 7.18 -7.97
N LEU A 385 8.66 8.43 -8.41
CA LEU A 385 9.54 9.55 -8.15
C LEU A 385 9.01 10.48 -7.07
N ALA A 386 7.72 10.72 -7.12
CA ALA A 386 7.06 11.71 -6.27
C ALA A 386 5.57 11.41 -6.11
N LYS A 387 5.00 12.00 -5.06
CA LYS A 387 3.56 12.12 -4.87
C LYS A 387 3.23 13.60 -4.76
N ILE A 388 2.27 14.05 -5.54
CA ILE A 388 1.68 15.39 -5.43
C ILE A 388 0.34 15.20 -4.75
N ILE A 389 0.15 15.83 -3.60
CA ILE A 389 -1.06 15.72 -2.82
C ILE A 389 -1.70 17.09 -2.66
N THR A 390 -3.01 17.16 -2.85
CA THR A 390 -3.76 18.41 -2.66
C THR A 390 -4.88 18.21 -1.65
N LEU A 391 -5.12 19.24 -0.83
CA LEU A 391 -6.25 19.29 0.10
C LEU A 391 -7.08 20.53 -0.20
N ALA A 392 -8.40 20.38 -0.27
CA ALA A 392 -9.36 21.49 -0.38
C ALA A 392 -10.65 21.17 0.36
N ASN A 393 -11.54 22.16 0.50
CA ASN A 393 -12.81 21.99 1.21
C ASN A 393 -13.77 21.02 0.51
N THR A 394 -13.65 20.84 -0.81
CA THR A 394 -14.50 19.96 -1.63
C THR A 394 -13.66 19.17 -2.63
N ARG A 395 -14.18 18.03 -3.11
CA ARG A 395 -13.54 17.23 -4.16
C ARG A 395 -13.25 18.05 -5.41
N ASN A 396 -14.23 18.81 -5.92
CA ASN A 396 -14.05 19.65 -7.11
C ASN A 396 -12.95 20.70 -6.90
N SER A 397 -12.83 21.26 -5.71
CA SER A 397 -11.76 22.21 -5.39
C SER A 397 -10.39 21.52 -5.28
N ALA A 398 -10.34 20.27 -4.78
CA ALA A 398 -9.12 19.47 -4.74
C ALA A 398 -8.65 19.12 -6.16
N ILE A 399 -9.56 18.72 -7.06
CA ILE A 399 -9.28 18.48 -8.49
C ILE A 399 -8.70 19.73 -9.14
N LYS A 400 -9.35 20.89 -8.99
CA LYS A 400 -8.86 22.15 -9.59
C LYS A 400 -7.46 22.52 -9.06
N ARG A 401 -7.22 22.28 -7.77
CA ARG A 401 -5.90 22.52 -7.15
C ARG A 401 -4.85 21.55 -7.69
N MET A 402 -5.22 20.27 -7.90
CA MET A 402 -4.33 19.28 -8.48
C MET A 402 -3.98 19.63 -9.94
N ILE A 403 -4.95 20.05 -10.73
CA ILE A 403 -4.69 20.53 -12.10
C ILE A 403 -3.68 21.66 -12.07
N SER A 404 -3.91 22.71 -11.25
CA SER A 404 -2.97 23.82 -11.11
C SER A 404 -1.58 23.37 -10.67
N ALA A 405 -1.50 22.43 -9.72
CA ALA A 405 -0.21 21.87 -9.27
C ALA A 405 0.52 21.09 -10.37
N LEU A 406 -0.22 20.33 -11.17
CA LEU A 406 0.35 19.60 -12.32
C LEU A 406 0.76 20.54 -13.47
N ASP A 407 0.07 21.68 -13.67
CA ASP A 407 0.45 22.67 -14.66
C ASP A 407 1.77 23.38 -14.30
N GLU A 408 2.04 23.55 -13.02
CA GLU A 408 3.34 24.07 -12.54
C GLU A 408 4.45 23.01 -12.56
N PHE A 409 4.09 21.73 -12.43
CA PHE A 409 5.06 20.65 -12.30
C PHE A 409 5.71 20.29 -13.63
N PHE A 410 7.04 20.25 -13.66
CA PHE A 410 7.76 19.65 -14.80
C PHE A 410 9.04 18.95 -14.36
N ILE A 411 9.44 17.95 -15.13
CA ILE A 411 10.73 17.25 -15.05
C ILE A 411 11.27 17.09 -16.48
N ASP A 412 12.48 17.59 -16.71
CA ASP A 412 13.22 17.42 -17.97
C ASP A 412 14.33 16.38 -17.81
N GLY A 413 14.64 15.69 -18.91
CA GLY A 413 15.68 14.67 -19.00
C GLY A 413 15.16 13.25 -18.92
N ILE A 414 13.96 13.04 -18.37
CA ILE A 414 13.25 11.76 -18.34
C ILE A 414 11.78 11.98 -18.69
N LYS A 415 11.06 10.92 -19.03
CA LYS A 415 9.60 10.97 -19.20
C LYS A 415 8.91 10.65 -17.89
N THR A 416 7.76 11.29 -17.66
CA THR A 416 6.90 11.02 -16.51
C THR A 416 5.44 10.88 -16.94
N ASN A 417 4.64 10.24 -16.10
CA ASN A 417 3.21 10.03 -16.34
C ASN A 417 2.34 11.25 -16.01
N HIS A 418 2.90 12.44 -15.69
CA HIS A 418 2.11 13.58 -15.22
C HIS A 418 1.04 14.05 -16.22
N SER A 419 1.31 14.00 -17.54
CA SER A 419 0.32 14.33 -18.56
C SER A 419 -0.85 13.34 -18.64
N LEU A 420 -0.67 12.10 -18.17
CA LEU A 420 -1.77 11.15 -17.99
C LEU A 420 -2.72 11.66 -16.90
N HIS A 421 -2.19 12.09 -15.75
CA HIS A 421 -2.99 12.66 -14.66
C HIS A 421 -3.79 13.89 -15.12
N GLN A 422 -3.17 14.80 -15.88
CA GLN A 422 -3.88 15.97 -16.43
C GLN A 422 -5.07 15.52 -17.28
N ARG A 423 -4.92 14.51 -18.15
CA ARG A 423 -6.04 13.98 -18.96
C ARG A 423 -7.15 13.40 -18.11
N ILE A 424 -6.82 12.60 -17.10
CA ILE A 424 -7.80 11.99 -16.20
C ILE A 424 -8.58 13.06 -15.42
N LEU A 425 -7.89 14.07 -14.89
CA LEU A 425 -8.51 15.14 -14.11
C LEU A 425 -9.41 16.08 -14.93
N HIS A 426 -9.30 16.06 -16.26
CA HIS A 426 -10.21 16.76 -17.16
C HIS A 426 -11.32 15.85 -17.73
N ASP A 427 -11.28 14.56 -17.46
CA ASP A 427 -12.33 13.62 -17.88
C ASP A 427 -13.63 13.87 -17.11
N GLU A 428 -14.75 14.07 -17.84
CA GLU A 428 -16.03 14.38 -17.24
C GLU A 428 -16.55 13.25 -16.34
N THR A 429 -16.26 11.99 -16.68
CA THR A 429 -16.66 10.82 -15.90
C THR A 429 -15.94 10.80 -14.55
N PHE A 430 -14.62 11.03 -14.58
CA PHE A 430 -13.82 11.15 -13.37
C PHE A 430 -14.27 12.33 -12.49
N VAL A 431 -14.47 13.51 -13.08
CA VAL A 431 -14.92 14.70 -12.34
C VAL A 431 -16.29 14.50 -11.73
N ALA A 432 -17.22 13.83 -12.45
CA ALA A 432 -18.55 13.51 -11.96
C ALA A 432 -18.58 12.38 -10.92
N ASN A 433 -17.45 11.71 -10.67
CA ASN A 433 -17.35 10.55 -9.78
C ASN A 433 -18.34 9.41 -10.14
N LYS A 434 -18.37 9.08 -11.45
CA LYS A 434 -19.23 8.06 -12.06
C LYS A 434 -18.40 6.83 -12.43
#